data_c6148940a7f6710cce755f8cfd5e5d47
#
_entry.id   c6148940a7f6710cce755f8cfd5e5d47
#
_cell.length_a   1.000
_cell.length_b   1.000
_cell.length_c   1.000
_cell.angle_alpha   90.00
_cell.angle_beta   90.00
_cell.angle_gamma   90.00
#
_symmetry.space_group_name_H-M   'P 1'
#
loop_
_entity.id
_entity.type
_entity.pdbx_description
1 polymer ?
#
loop_
_entity_poly.entity_id
_entity_poly.type
_entity_poly.pdbx_seq_one_letter_code
_entity_poly.pdbx_strand_id
1 'polypeptide(L)'
;MGAMTRRLLIPGLGAVALALIAFALLALTPRLAPPPATAPWWTNHAAINRGAYDFATGSCISCHALAGVSSANAATDLTHEGRRRAPAWLLHEITHPTSDRPATPPGQERDLAAYLASRR
;
A
#
# COMPACT_ATOMS: atom_id res chain seq x y z
N MET A 1 21.50 40.71 53.42
CA MET A 1 20.63 40.75 52.25
C MET A 1 20.99 39.74 51.17
N GLY A 2 21.51 38.56 51.47
CA GLY A 2 22.01 37.63 50.44
C GLY A 2 21.39 36.25 50.41
N ALA A 3 20.53 35.88 51.35
CA ALA A 3 20.04 34.48 51.47
C ALA A 3 18.64 34.26 50.91
N MET A 4 17.85 35.31 50.67
CA MET A 4 16.47 35.20 50.25
C MET A 4 16.26 35.10 48.72
N THR A 5 17.20 35.63 47.96
CA THR A 5 17.14 35.63 46.50
C THR A 5 17.55 34.30 45.87
N ARG A 6 18.36 33.51 46.59
CA ARG A 6 18.90 32.23 46.05
C ARG A 6 17.88 31.08 46.09
N ARG A 7 16.84 31.16 46.94
CA ARG A 7 15.80 30.11 47.06
C ARG A 7 14.69 30.22 45.99
N LEU A 8 14.53 31.37 45.34
CA LEU A 8 13.50 31.59 44.32
C LEU A 8 13.97 31.24 42.89
N LEU A 9 15.31 31.16 42.65
CA LEU A 9 15.83 30.83 41.36
C LEU A 9 15.87 29.33 41.03
N ILE A 10 15.94 28.49 42.09
CA ILE A 10 16.07 27.02 41.90
C ILE A 10 14.79 26.37 41.36
N PRO A 11 13.56 26.70 41.82
CA PRO A 11 12.35 26.13 41.26
C PRO A 11 12.07 26.61 39.82
N GLY A 12 12.50 27.81 39.46
CA GLY A 12 12.32 28.34 38.11
C GLY A 12 13.19 27.63 37.05
N LEU A 13 14.43 27.30 37.41
CA LEU A 13 15.34 26.57 36.52
C LEU A 13 14.87 25.14 36.24
N GLY A 14 14.29 24.46 37.27
CA GLY A 14 13.73 23.12 37.08
C GLY A 14 12.52 23.11 36.17
N ALA A 15 11.64 24.11 36.28
CA ALA A 15 10.48 24.22 35.42
C ALA A 15 10.83 24.49 33.96
N VAL A 16 11.83 25.35 33.71
CA VAL A 16 12.33 25.61 32.36
C VAL A 16 12.99 24.39 31.76
N ALA A 17 13.80 23.66 32.52
CA ALA A 17 14.45 22.43 32.05
C ALA A 17 13.40 21.35 31.67
N LEU A 18 12.37 21.16 32.48
CA LEU A 18 11.27 20.21 32.20
C LEU A 18 10.49 20.62 30.94
N ALA A 19 10.20 21.91 30.77
CA ALA A 19 9.54 22.40 29.57
C ALA A 19 10.36 22.20 28.30
N LEU A 20 11.67 22.40 28.36
CA LEU A 20 12.57 22.14 27.22
C LEU A 20 12.68 20.66 26.89
N ILE A 21 12.73 19.78 27.89
CA ILE A 21 12.74 18.32 27.69
C ILE A 21 11.41 17.87 27.06
N ALA A 22 10.27 18.34 27.57
CA ALA A 22 8.96 18.04 27.02
C ALA A 22 8.83 18.52 25.57
N PHE A 23 9.32 19.72 25.27
CA PHE A 23 9.34 20.25 23.90
C PHE A 23 10.25 19.44 22.98
N ALA A 24 11.44 19.05 23.45
CA ALA A 24 12.36 18.20 22.70
C ALA A 24 11.76 16.81 22.42
N LEU A 25 11.09 16.21 23.42
CA LEU A 25 10.41 14.93 23.25
C LEU A 25 9.24 15.03 22.25
N LEU A 26 8.46 16.12 22.29
CA LEU A 26 7.40 16.38 21.32
C LEU A 26 7.94 16.65 19.91
N ALA A 27 9.10 17.26 19.79
CA ALA A 27 9.75 17.51 18.51
C ALA A 27 10.42 16.26 17.91
N LEU A 28 10.87 15.34 18.78
CA LEU A 28 11.49 14.06 18.41
C LEU A 28 10.47 12.93 18.20
N THR A 29 9.23 13.07 18.70
CA THR A 29 8.17 12.13 18.31
C THR A 29 7.98 12.26 16.80
N PRO A 30 8.22 11.19 16.02
CA PRO A 30 7.86 11.22 14.63
C PRO A 30 6.39 11.61 14.58
N ARG A 31 6.07 12.76 14.02
CA ARG A 31 4.69 13.10 13.69
C ARG A 31 4.25 11.94 12.82
N LEU A 32 3.41 11.07 13.38
CA LEU A 32 2.69 10.12 12.57
C LEU A 32 1.96 10.98 11.54
N ALA A 33 2.55 11.08 10.36
CA ALA A 33 1.88 11.71 9.24
C ALA A 33 0.50 11.05 9.19
N PRO A 34 -0.60 11.82 9.12
CA PRO A 34 -1.90 11.21 8.92
C PRO A 34 -1.73 10.23 7.78
N PRO A 35 -2.27 9.00 7.91
CA PRO A 35 -2.18 8.03 6.82
C PRO A 35 -2.59 8.76 5.55
N PRO A 36 -1.79 8.69 4.47
CA PRO A 36 -2.09 9.38 3.24
C PRO A 36 -3.54 9.07 2.90
N ALA A 37 -4.32 10.09 2.57
CA ALA A 37 -5.71 9.97 2.18
C ALA A 37 -5.81 8.75 1.28
N THR A 38 -6.39 7.71 1.77
CA THR A 38 -6.38 6.30 1.36
C THR A 38 -5.78 6.09 -0.02
N ALA A 39 -4.50 5.68 -0.08
CA ALA A 39 -3.85 5.37 -1.34
C ALA A 39 -4.79 4.44 -2.14
N PRO A 40 -4.98 4.68 -3.43
CA PRO A 40 -5.89 3.88 -4.23
C PRO A 40 -5.60 2.39 -4.02
N TRP A 41 -6.64 1.57 -3.85
CA TRP A 41 -6.52 0.16 -3.49
C TRP A 41 -5.55 -0.62 -4.41
N TRP A 42 -5.44 -0.22 -5.66
CA TRP A 42 -4.56 -0.85 -6.67
C TRP A 42 -3.07 -0.47 -6.52
N THR A 43 -2.72 0.43 -5.61
CA THR A 43 -1.32 0.79 -5.31
C THR A 43 -0.81 0.11 -4.05
N ASN A 44 -1.63 -0.71 -3.39
CA ASN A 44 -1.25 -1.44 -2.19
C ASN A 44 -0.28 -2.58 -2.54
N HIS A 45 0.98 -2.46 -2.11
CA HIS A 45 2.01 -3.44 -2.41
C HIS A 45 1.69 -4.86 -1.91
N ALA A 46 1.02 -5.00 -0.76
CA ALA A 46 0.62 -6.31 -0.26
C ALA A 46 -0.44 -6.96 -1.17
N ALA A 47 -1.41 -6.19 -1.66
CA ALA A 47 -2.41 -6.64 -2.62
C ALA A 47 -1.75 -7.04 -3.96
N ILE A 48 -0.82 -6.21 -4.47
CA ILE A 48 -0.07 -6.49 -5.69
C ILE A 48 0.72 -7.80 -5.58
N ASN A 49 1.39 -8.03 -4.44
CA ASN A 49 2.17 -9.25 -4.23
C ASN A 49 1.28 -10.50 -4.12
N ARG A 50 0.13 -10.40 -3.43
CA ARG A 50 -0.85 -11.52 -3.41
C ARG A 50 -1.41 -11.78 -4.80
N GLY A 51 -1.78 -10.76 -5.54
CA GLY A 51 -2.26 -10.89 -6.92
C GLY A 51 -1.21 -11.49 -7.86
N ALA A 52 0.07 -11.19 -7.67
CA ALA A 52 1.16 -11.82 -8.41
C ALA A 52 1.24 -13.33 -8.12
N TYR A 53 1.11 -13.71 -6.86
CA TYR A 53 1.07 -15.13 -6.45
C TYR A 53 -0.17 -15.83 -7.01
N ASP A 54 -1.35 -15.22 -6.87
CA ASP A 54 -2.60 -15.78 -7.36
C ASP A 54 -2.60 -15.95 -8.89
N PHE A 55 -1.99 -15.02 -9.61
CA PHE A 55 -1.81 -15.13 -11.06
C PHE A 55 -0.89 -16.29 -11.43
N ALA A 56 0.26 -16.39 -10.76
CA ALA A 56 1.28 -17.41 -11.06
C ALA A 56 0.85 -18.84 -10.68
N THR A 57 -0.05 -18.99 -9.72
CA THR A 57 -0.53 -20.30 -9.23
C THR A 57 -1.94 -20.63 -9.72
N GLY A 58 -2.66 -19.66 -10.27
CA GLY A 58 -4.02 -19.82 -10.75
C GLY A 58 -4.11 -20.30 -12.20
N SER A 59 -5.33 -20.40 -12.71
CA SER A 59 -5.62 -20.82 -14.09
C SER A 59 -5.24 -19.78 -15.14
N CYS A 60 -4.96 -18.52 -14.75
CA CYS A 60 -4.68 -17.43 -15.67
C CYS A 60 -3.45 -17.70 -16.56
N ILE A 61 -2.40 -18.30 -15.99
CA ILE A 61 -1.15 -18.61 -16.69
C ILE A 61 -1.28 -19.66 -17.79
N SER A 62 -2.34 -20.46 -17.80
CA SER A 62 -2.57 -21.46 -18.83
C SER A 62 -2.99 -20.85 -20.17
N CYS A 63 -3.55 -19.65 -20.16
CA CYS A 63 -4.07 -18.95 -21.35
C CYS A 63 -3.37 -17.63 -21.64
N HIS A 64 -3.01 -16.87 -20.61
CA HIS A 64 -2.47 -15.53 -20.75
C HIS A 64 -0.95 -15.48 -20.70
N ALA A 65 -0.34 -14.81 -21.66
CA ALA A 65 1.06 -14.38 -21.55
C ALA A 65 1.18 -13.25 -20.53
N LEU A 66 2.29 -13.26 -19.79
CA LEU A 66 2.69 -12.17 -18.91
C LEU A 66 4.20 -12.26 -18.72
N ALA A 67 4.93 -11.22 -19.13
CA ALA A 67 6.38 -11.21 -19.15
C ALA A 67 6.99 -11.59 -17.79
N GLY A 68 7.89 -12.58 -17.80
CA GLY A 68 8.55 -13.11 -16.61
C GLY A 68 7.73 -14.12 -15.80
N VAL A 69 6.48 -14.42 -16.19
CA VAL A 69 5.58 -15.32 -15.47
C VAL A 69 5.04 -16.43 -16.36
N SER A 70 4.49 -16.09 -17.52
CA SER A 70 3.89 -17.04 -18.47
C SER A 70 4.15 -16.65 -19.91
N SER A 71 4.40 -17.63 -20.76
CA SER A 71 4.50 -17.49 -22.23
C SER A 71 3.29 -18.05 -22.97
N ALA A 72 2.19 -18.36 -22.28
CA ALA A 72 0.96 -18.85 -22.91
C ALA A 72 0.41 -17.79 -23.90
N ASN A 73 -0.22 -18.23 -24.98
CA ASN A 73 -0.68 -17.35 -26.06
C ASN A 73 -2.10 -17.67 -26.53
N ALA A 74 -2.86 -18.42 -25.72
CA ALA A 74 -4.25 -18.76 -26.04
C ALA A 74 -5.22 -17.60 -25.82
N ALA A 75 -4.81 -16.57 -25.06
CA ALA A 75 -5.59 -15.37 -24.78
C ALA A 75 -4.71 -14.12 -24.84
N THR A 76 -5.27 -12.95 -24.52
CA THR A 76 -4.59 -11.66 -24.56
C THR A 76 -3.33 -11.66 -23.69
N ASP A 77 -2.23 -11.10 -24.20
CA ASP A 77 -1.03 -10.79 -23.44
C ASP A 77 -1.31 -9.66 -22.44
N LEU A 78 -1.09 -9.95 -21.16
CA LEU A 78 -1.36 -9.06 -20.02
C LEU A 78 -0.12 -8.30 -19.51
N THR A 79 1.01 -8.42 -20.21
CA THR A 79 2.31 -7.82 -19.81
C THR A 79 2.19 -6.32 -19.50
N HIS A 80 1.40 -5.59 -20.27
CA HIS A 80 1.24 -4.14 -20.16
C HIS A 80 -0.21 -3.72 -19.92
N GLU A 81 -1.00 -4.55 -19.25
CA GLU A 81 -2.44 -4.30 -19.14
C GLU A 81 -2.76 -3.04 -18.31
N GLY A 82 -1.93 -2.72 -17.31
CA GLY A 82 -2.07 -1.50 -16.51
C GLY A 82 -1.85 -0.19 -17.26
N ARG A 83 -1.28 -0.23 -18.48
CA ARG A 83 -1.23 0.93 -19.40
C ARG A 83 -2.50 1.05 -20.24
N ARG A 84 -3.13 -0.06 -20.55
CA ARG A 84 -4.24 -0.14 -21.50
C ARG A 84 -5.59 0.01 -20.82
N ARG A 85 -5.69 -0.40 -19.54
CA ARG A 85 -6.96 -0.49 -18.83
C ARG A 85 -6.90 0.17 -17.46
N ALA A 86 -7.98 0.85 -17.10
CA ALA A 86 -8.15 1.40 -15.76
C ALA A 86 -8.30 0.28 -14.72
N PRO A 87 -7.81 0.46 -13.48
CA PRO A 87 -7.93 -0.56 -12.42
C PRO A 87 -9.37 -1.01 -12.15
N ALA A 88 -10.34 -0.09 -12.20
CA ALA A 88 -11.74 -0.41 -12.02
C ALA A 88 -12.29 -1.31 -13.15
N TRP A 89 -11.82 -1.09 -14.38
CA TRP A 89 -12.17 -1.94 -15.51
C TRP A 89 -11.59 -3.35 -15.33
N LEU A 90 -10.33 -3.47 -14.92
CA LEU A 90 -9.70 -4.76 -14.66
C LEU A 90 -10.44 -5.54 -13.57
N LEU A 91 -10.83 -4.87 -12.49
CA LEU A 91 -11.64 -5.49 -11.44
C LEU A 91 -12.99 -5.96 -11.97
N HIS A 92 -13.67 -5.14 -12.78
CA HIS A 92 -14.95 -5.50 -13.39
C HIS A 92 -14.81 -6.75 -14.26
N GLU A 93 -13.81 -6.81 -15.13
CA GLU A 93 -13.58 -7.96 -16.02
C GLU A 93 -13.26 -9.26 -15.26
N ILE A 94 -12.53 -9.17 -14.13
CA ILE A 94 -12.20 -10.33 -13.30
C ILE A 94 -13.43 -10.83 -12.53
N THR A 95 -14.27 -9.91 -12.06
CA THR A 95 -15.48 -10.24 -11.26
C THR A 95 -16.69 -10.67 -12.10
N HIS A 96 -16.67 -10.39 -13.42
CA HIS A 96 -17.74 -10.75 -14.35
C HIS A 96 -17.19 -11.68 -15.45
N PRO A 97 -16.87 -12.94 -15.11
CA PRO A 97 -16.33 -13.87 -16.07
C PRO A 97 -17.38 -14.18 -17.16
N THR A 98 -16.90 -14.26 -18.39
CA THR A 98 -17.71 -14.77 -19.52
C THR A 98 -17.66 -16.31 -19.53
N SER A 99 -18.52 -16.95 -20.32
CA SER A 99 -18.64 -18.41 -20.36
C SER A 99 -17.35 -19.13 -20.79
N ASP A 100 -16.43 -18.44 -21.44
CA ASP A 100 -15.15 -18.93 -21.93
C ASP A 100 -13.98 -18.68 -20.96
N ARG A 101 -14.25 -18.02 -19.84
CA ARG A 101 -13.25 -17.74 -18.81
C ARG A 101 -13.58 -18.43 -17.50
N PRO A 102 -12.62 -19.13 -16.86
CA PRO A 102 -12.84 -19.67 -15.53
C PRO A 102 -13.08 -18.55 -14.52
N ALA A 103 -13.98 -18.77 -13.58
CA ALA A 103 -14.21 -17.84 -12.50
C ALA A 103 -12.97 -17.72 -11.60
N THR A 104 -12.65 -16.50 -11.19
CA THR A 104 -11.61 -16.24 -10.18
C THR A 104 -12.13 -16.67 -8.81
N PRO A 105 -11.32 -17.35 -7.97
CA PRO A 105 -11.75 -17.68 -6.62
C PRO A 105 -12.15 -16.44 -5.83
N PRO A 106 -13.25 -16.50 -5.03
CA PRO A 106 -13.69 -15.36 -4.24
C PRO A 106 -12.60 -14.80 -3.32
N GLY A 107 -12.45 -13.49 -3.33
CA GLY A 107 -11.46 -12.77 -2.52
C GLY A 107 -10.12 -12.50 -3.20
N GLN A 108 -9.85 -13.11 -4.35
CA GLN A 108 -8.62 -12.89 -5.13
C GLN A 108 -8.77 -11.79 -6.19
N GLU A 109 -9.99 -11.45 -6.57
CA GLU A 109 -10.28 -10.58 -7.72
C GLU A 109 -9.62 -9.21 -7.61
N ARG A 110 -9.68 -8.63 -6.41
CA ARG A 110 -9.15 -7.29 -6.14
C ARG A 110 -7.62 -7.28 -6.15
N ASP A 111 -7.00 -8.31 -5.63
CA ASP A 111 -5.55 -8.47 -5.59
C ASP A 111 -5.01 -8.72 -7.01
N LEU A 112 -5.66 -9.57 -7.79
CA LEU A 112 -5.36 -9.78 -9.22
C LEU A 112 -5.49 -8.49 -10.03
N ALA A 113 -6.58 -7.73 -9.83
CA ALA A 113 -6.77 -6.45 -10.52
C ALA A 113 -5.68 -5.43 -10.14
N ALA A 114 -5.26 -5.37 -8.87
CA ALA A 114 -4.16 -4.52 -8.43
C ALA A 114 -2.82 -4.94 -9.06
N TYR A 115 -2.55 -6.23 -9.14
CA TYR A 115 -1.36 -6.76 -9.79
C TYR A 115 -1.33 -6.40 -11.29
N LEU A 116 -2.40 -6.65 -12.03
CA LEU A 116 -2.47 -6.32 -13.46
C LEU A 116 -2.39 -4.80 -13.69
N ALA A 117 -3.01 -3.98 -12.83
CA ALA A 117 -2.91 -2.53 -12.89
C ALA A 117 -1.47 -2.02 -12.66
N SER A 118 -0.65 -2.76 -11.95
CA SER A 118 0.78 -2.44 -11.73
C SER A 118 1.66 -2.77 -12.94
N ARG A 119 1.19 -3.56 -13.90
CA ARG A 119 1.92 -3.97 -15.11
C ARG A 119 1.88 -2.86 -16.16
N ARG A 120 2.92 -2.04 -16.18
CA ARG A 120 3.02 -0.84 -17.05
C ARG A 120 4.18 -0.93 -18.01
#